data_a8d5a6b2b3a8f5ded2908d62da06fc85
#
_entry.id   a8d5a6b2b3a8f5ded2908d62da06fc85
#
_cell.length_a   1.000
_cell.length_b   1.000
_cell.length_c   1.000
_cell.angle_alpha   90.00
_cell.angle_beta   90.00
_cell.angle_gamma   90.00
#
_symmetry.space_group_name_H-M   'P 1'
#
loop_
_entity.id
_entity.type
_entity.pdbx_description
1 polymer ?
#
loop_
_entity_poly.entity_id
_entity_poly.type
_entity_poly.pdbx_seq_one_letter_code
_entity_poly.pdbx_strand_id
1 'polypeptide(L)'
;VFRAGIWKPRTRPGYFEGVGSLALQWMKKVKLETGMLTTTEVANPNHIDLALKNEIDILWVGARTTVNPFIIQEIAEALRGTEKIVLIKNPINPDLSLWLGAIERFYSSNIKNIGAIHRGFSTYEKTKYRNNPEWQITIDLQRKLPDLPLILDPSHMAGRRDLIFDLCQTALDLNYDGFMIETHNDPDNAWSDSKQQITPDSLKQLTQNLKVRRATNDDDFYLETLNGLRAQIDVHDNKLINTLGNRMKVAEKIGLLKKKNNVAIFQSKRWNEILANMLLEGEEKKLSEEFILKFFKAIHQESINHQENIIKKD
;
A
#
# COMPACT_ATOMS: atom_id res chain seq x y z
N VAL A 1 -0.97 22.21 1.87
CA VAL A 1 0.01 21.87 2.92
C VAL A 1 1.41 21.90 2.32
N PHE A 2 2.36 22.56 2.99
CA PHE A 2 3.78 22.53 2.63
C PHE A 2 4.49 21.40 3.39
N ARG A 3 5.15 20.50 2.65
CA ARG A 3 5.84 19.32 3.19
C ARG A 3 7.35 19.47 3.02
N ALA A 4 8.11 19.29 4.10
CA ALA A 4 9.55 19.20 4.04
C ALA A 4 10.08 18.02 4.89
N GLY A 5 10.99 17.24 4.30
CA GLY A 5 11.71 16.18 5.02
C GLY A 5 12.98 16.75 5.64
N ILE A 6 12.87 17.32 6.83
CA ILE A 6 14.00 17.96 7.52
C ILE A 6 14.91 16.97 8.23
N TRP A 7 14.39 15.81 8.59
CA TRP A 7 15.14 14.62 9.02
C TRP A 7 14.84 13.48 8.06
N LYS A 8 15.88 12.93 7.43
CA LYS A 8 15.73 11.88 6.41
C LYS A 8 16.48 10.62 6.82
N PRO A 9 15.80 9.56 7.28
CA PRO A 9 16.45 8.29 7.56
C PRO A 9 17.00 7.69 6.28
N ARG A 10 18.31 7.44 6.22
CA ARG A 10 18.97 6.85 5.06
C ARG A 10 19.44 5.43 5.35
N THR A 11 19.40 4.57 4.34
CA THR A 11 19.85 3.18 4.47
C THR A 11 21.36 3.08 4.58
N ARG A 12 22.09 4.02 3.97
CA ARG A 12 23.56 4.06 4.00
C ARG A 12 24.03 5.40 4.53
N PRO A 13 25.09 5.43 5.35
CA PRO A 13 25.72 6.66 5.80
C PRO A 13 26.31 7.42 4.60
N GLY A 14 26.50 8.72 4.75
CA GLY A 14 27.09 9.58 3.71
C GLY A 14 26.11 10.17 2.67
N TYR A 15 24.82 9.80 2.74
CA TYR A 15 23.78 10.47 1.96
C TYR A 15 23.22 11.67 2.74
N PHE A 16 22.58 12.61 2.03
CA PHE A 16 21.94 13.77 2.66
C PHE A 16 20.82 13.34 3.62
N GLU A 17 21.04 13.54 4.91
CA GLU A 17 20.12 13.13 5.98
C GLU A 17 19.12 14.25 6.39
N GLY A 18 19.09 15.34 5.65
CA GLY A 18 18.29 16.52 5.93
C GLY A 18 19.11 17.62 6.61
N VAL A 19 18.50 18.80 6.73
CA VAL A 19 19.12 19.98 7.36
C VAL A 19 18.95 19.94 8.89
N GLY A 20 18.07 19.12 9.38
CA GLY A 20 17.77 19.02 10.80
C GLY A 20 16.94 20.21 11.32
N SER A 21 17.10 20.51 12.60
CA SER A 21 16.28 21.51 13.32
C SER A 21 16.34 22.93 12.75
N LEU A 22 17.40 23.30 12.05
CA LEU A 22 17.50 24.59 11.36
C LEU A 22 16.35 24.79 10.35
N ALA A 23 15.97 23.75 9.65
CA ALA A 23 14.91 23.82 8.65
C ALA A 23 13.51 24.07 9.26
N LEU A 24 13.31 23.85 10.55
CA LEU A 24 12.07 24.22 11.25
C LEU A 24 11.80 25.72 11.20
N GLN A 25 12.87 26.53 11.29
CA GLN A 25 12.76 27.98 11.16
C GLN A 25 12.30 28.38 9.74
N TRP A 26 12.79 27.68 8.74
CA TRP A 26 12.35 27.91 7.34
C TRP A 26 10.89 27.51 7.14
N MET A 27 10.45 26.42 7.76
CA MET A 27 9.05 26.00 7.70
C MET A 27 8.14 27.00 8.41
N LYS A 28 8.55 27.53 9.57
CA LYS A 28 7.83 28.61 10.24
C LYS A 28 7.71 29.86 9.36
N LYS A 29 8.78 30.23 8.66
CA LYS A 29 8.77 31.34 7.71
C LYS A 29 7.79 31.08 6.56
N VAL A 30 7.81 29.90 5.95
CA VAL A 30 6.86 29.53 4.91
C VAL A 30 5.42 29.67 5.39
N LYS A 31 5.11 29.16 6.59
CA LYS A 31 3.77 29.28 7.19
C LYS A 31 3.34 30.75 7.34
N LEU A 32 4.21 31.60 7.86
CA LEU A 32 3.93 33.02 8.05
C LEU A 32 3.74 33.78 6.73
N GLU A 33 4.54 33.49 5.72
CA GLU A 33 4.51 34.21 4.44
C GLU A 33 3.39 33.71 3.49
N THR A 34 3.00 32.44 3.59
CA THR A 34 2.05 31.83 2.63
C THR A 34 0.71 31.44 3.24
N GLY A 35 0.59 31.38 4.56
CA GLY A 35 -0.57 30.82 5.26
C GLY A 35 -0.73 29.29 5.10
N MET A 36 0.22 28.60 4.46
CA MET A 36 0.17 27.15 4.29
C MET A 36 0.39 26.42 5.60
N LEU A 37 -0.40 25.38 5.87
CA LEU A 37 -0.07 24.42 6.92
C LEU A 37 1.25 23.72 6.59
N THR A 38 2.02 23.42 7.64
CA THR A 38 3.34 22.79 7.50
C THR A 38 3.33 21.36 8.02
N THR A 39 4.12 20.48 7.38
CA THR A 39 4.24 19.08 7.79
C THR A 39 5.66 18.55 7.64
N THR A 40 6.10 17.73 8.60
CA THR A 40 7.42 17.08 8.57
C THR A 40 7.40 15.67 9.16
N GLU A 41 8.42 14.87 8.82
CA GLU A 41 8.65 13.55 9.41
C GLU A 41 9.12 13.67 10.86
N VAL A 42 8.67 12.76 11.71
CA VAL A 42 9.15 12.57 13.07
C VAL A 42 9.48 11.11 13.31
N ALA A 43 10.55 10.84 14.05
CA ALA A 43 11.06 9.50 14.26
C ALA A 43 11.40 9.18 15.72
N ASN A 44 11.24 10.14 16.62
CA ASN A 44 11.50 10.00 18.06
C ASN A 44 10.84 11.16 18.84
N PRO A 45 10.75 11.08 20.19
CA PRO A 45 10.19 12.13 21.04
C PRO A 45 10.87 13.50 20.89
N ASN A 46 12.19 13.54 20.72
CA ASN A 46 12.90 14.81 20.53
C ASN A 46 12.46 15.55 19.25
N HIS A 47 12.19 14.82 18.17
CA HIS A 47 11.62 15.41 16.95
C HIS A 47 10.23 15.99 17.19
N ILE A 48 9.41 15.34 18.05
CA ILE A 48 8.09 15.86 18.46
C ILE A 48 8.26 17.17 19.21
N ASP A 49 9.09 17.22 20.24
CA ASP A 49 9.32 18.43 21.03
C ASP A 49 9.77 19.61 20.17
N LEU A 50 10.70 19.38 19.26
CA LEU A 50 11.18 20.40 18.33
C LEU A 50 10.10 20.86 17.36
N ALA A 51 9.30 19.94 16.82
CA ALA A 51 8.21 20.25 15.90
C ALA A 51 7.10 21.04 16.60
N LEU A 52 6.74 20.67 17.83
CA LEU A 52 5.75 21.40 18.64
C LEU A 52 6.22 22.82 18.98
N LYS A 53 7.47 23.01 19.41
CA LYS A 53 8.09 24.32 19.70
C LYS A 53 8.12 25.24 18.48
N ASN A 54 8.18 24.68 17.28
CA ASN A 54 8.20 25.42 16.01
C ASN A 54 6.83 25.47 15.32
N GLU A 55 5.76 25.10 16.02
CA GLU A 55 4.36 25.23 15.58
C GLU A 55 4.06 24.48 14.27
N ILE A 56 4.72 23.34 14.02
CA ILE A 56 4.40 22.46 12.89
C ILE A 56 2.97 21.92 13.07
N ASP A 57 2.17 21.96 12.01
CA ASP A 57 0.74 21.65 12.07
C ASP A 57 0.45 20.17 12.00
N ILE A 58 1.14 19.46 11.12
CA ILE A 58 0.92 18.05 10.81
C ILE A 58 2.25 17.30 10.95
N LEU A 59 2.22 16.14 11.54
CA LEU A 59 3.38 15.29 11.69
C LEU A 59 3.16 13.97 10.95
N TRP A 60 4.18 13.42 10.30
CA TRP A 60 4.05 12.06 9.79
C TRP A 60 5.15 11.14 10.33
N VAL A 61 4.78 9.89 10.50
CA VAL A 61 5.69 8.81 10.86
C VAL A 61 6.14 8.08 9.60
N GLY A 62 7.44 7.96 9.42
CA GLY A 62 8.03 7.33 8.24
C GLY A 62 7.89 5.80 8.25
N ALA A 63 7.90 5.18 7.06
CA ALA A 63 7.74 3.74 6.89
C ALA A 63 8.76 2.88 7.66
N ARG A 64 9.98 3.39 7.87
CA ARG A 64 11.01 2.71 8.67
C ARG A 64 10.77 2.81 10.17
N THR A 65 10.11 3.86 10.60
CA THR A 65 9.71 4.08 12.01
C THR A 65 8.47 3.25 12.34
N THR A 66 7.51 3.17 11.41
CA THR A 66 6.26 2.42 11.57
C THR A 66 6.49 0.93 11.90
N VAL A 67 7.61 0.34 11.45
CA VAL A 67 7.93 -1.07 11.75
C VAL A 67 8.41 -1.32 13.18
N ASN A 68 8.63 -0.27 13.99
CA ASN A 68 9.13 -0.41 15.35
C ASN A 68 8.06 -0.03 16.38
N PRO A 69 7.39 -1.00 17.04
CA PRO A 69 6.33 -0.74 18.00
C PRO A 69 6.77 0.09 19.22
N PHE A 70 8.02 -0.02 19.65
CA PHE A 70 8.54 0.75 20.79
C PHE A 70 8.63 2.23 20.45
N ILE A 71 9.23 2.55 19.30
CA ILE A 71 9.35 3.95 18.85
C ILE A 71 7.97 4.55 18.55
N ILE A 72 7.05 3.78 17.96
CA ILE A 72 5.67 4.23 17.74
C ILE A 72 4.98 4.57 19.06
N GLN A 73 5.18 3.75 20.10
CA GLN A 73 4.63 3.99 21.43
C GLN A 73 5.20 5.29 22.04
N GLU A 74 6.52 5.46 21.98
CA GLU A 74 7.19 6.68 22.50
C GLU A 74 6.70 7.96 21.78
N ILE A 75 6.53 7.91 20.45
CA ILE A 75 6.01 9.02 19.65
C ILE A 75 4.55 9.32 20.04
N ALA A 76 3.71 8.30 20.18
CA ALA A 76 2.32 8.45 20.54
C ALA A 76 2.17 9.04 21.95
N GLU A 77 3.00 8.63 22.90
CA GLU A 77 3.03 9.19 24.27
C GLU A 77 3.49 10.64 24.29
N ALA A 78 4.52 10.98 23.50
CA ALA A 78 5.01 12.36 23.38
C ALA A 78 3.96 13.33 22.77
N LEU A 79 3.01 12.79 21.99
CA LEU A 79 1.91 13.57 21.39
C LEU A 79 0.65 13.62 22.24
N ARG A 80 0.58 12.88 23.35
CA ARG A 80 -0.60 12.85 24.22
C ARG A 80 -0.97 14.25 24.72
N GLY A 81 -2.26 14.58 24.58
CA GLY A 81 -2.79 15.89 24.98
C GLY A 81 -2.58 17.00 23.94
N THR A 82 -2.06 16.66 22.75
CA THR A 82 -2.00 17.60 21.63
C THR A 82 -3.14 17.36 20.64
N GLU A 83 -3.56 18.41 19.93
CA GLU A 83 -4.55 18.32 18.84
C GLU A 83 -3.88 18.21 17.45
N LYS A 84 -2.63 17.76 17.42
CA LYS A 84 -1.89 17.62 16.15
C LYS A 84 -2.46 16.53 15.26
N ILE A 85 -2.41 16.76 13.95
CA ILE A 85 -2.72 15.74 12.95
C ILE A 85 -1.49 14.86 12.79
N VAL A 86 -1.68 13.55 12.84
CA VAL A 86 -0.61 12.55 12.68
C VAL A 86 -0.92 11.64 11.51
N LEU A 87 -0.01 11.60 10.55
CA LEU A 87 -0.11 10.74 9.39
C LEU A 87 0.88 9.57 9.53
N ILE A 88 0.42 8.35 9.33
CA ILE A 88 1.23 7.15 9.54
C ILE A 88 1.47 6.45 8.20
N LYS A 89 2.72 6.44 7.73
CA LYS A 89 3.09 5.71 6.52
C LYS A 89 2.97 4.20 6.74
N ASN A 90 2.56 3.47 5.70
CA ASN A 90 2.62 2.01 5.75
C ASN A 90 4.05 1.51 6.04
N PRO A 91 4.20 0.33 6.69
CA PRO A 91 5.50 -0.30 6.90
C PRO A 91 6.18 -0.61 5.57
N ILE A 92 7.50 -0.80 5.60
CA ILE A 92 8.29 -1.12 4.40
C ILE A 92 7.79 -2.41 3.75
N ASN A 93 7.57 -3.45 4.56
CA ASN A 93 7.08 -4.75 4.10
C ASN A 93 5.54 -4.74 4.00
N PRO A 94 4.95 -5.57 3.13
CA PRO A 94 3.50 -5.67 2.96
C PRO A 94 2.85 -6.39 4.15
N ASP A 95 2.68 -5.68 5.26
CA ASP A 95 2.12 -6.18 6.51
C ASP A 95 1.04 -5.22 7.03
N LEU A 96 -0.22 -5.59 6.80
CA LEU A 96 -1.38 -4.84 7.26
C LEU A 96 -1.49 -4.82 8.79
N SER A 97 -1.17 -5.94 9.45
CA SER A 97 -1.30 -6.04 10.91
C SER A 97 -0.33 -5.10 11.62
N LEU A 98 0.87 -4.98 11.10
CA LEU A 98 1.88 -4.06 11.62
C LEU A 98 1.45 -2.58 11.43
N TRP A 99 0.83 -2.26 10.28
CA TRP A 99 0.31 -0.92 10.04
C TRP A 99 -0.87 -0.57 10.95
N LEU A 100 -1.83 -1.50 11.09
CA LEU A 100 -2.95 -1.36 12.03
C LEU A 100 -2.46 -1.18 13.46
N GLY A 101 -1.52 -2.02 13.91
CA GLY A 101 -0.96 -1.91 15.26
C GLY A 101 -0.26 -0.57 15.52
N ALA A 102 0.39 0.04 14.52
CA ALA A 102 0.91 1.38 14.64
C ALA A 102 -0.22 2.41 14.82
N ILE A 103 -1.28 2.36 14.01
CA ILE A 103 -2.45 3.25 14.09
C ILE A 103 -3.16 3.11 15.44
N GLU A 104 -3.38 1.88 15.90
CA GLU A 104 -4.04 1.58 17.18
C GLU A 104 -3.29 2.16 18.39
N ARG A 105 -1.95 2.20 18.35
CA ARG A 105 -1.15 2.82 19.43
C ARG A 105 -1.41 4.33 19.55
N PHE A 106 -1.57 5.02 18.43
CA PHE A 106 -1.95 6.44 18.47
C PHE A 106 -3.37 6.63 19.00
N TYR A 107 -4.34 5.83 18.59
CA TYR A 107 -5.70 5.87 19.15
C TYR A 107 -5.69 5.58 20.65
N SER A 108 -4.95 4.56 21.09
CA SER A 108 -4.82 4.20 22.51
C SER A 108 -4.15 5.29 23.35
N SER A 109 -3.33 6.15 22.73
CA SER A 109 -2.75 7.33 23.36
C SER A 109 -3.64 8.57 23.29
N ASN A 110 -4.92 8.41 22.90
CA ASN A 110 -5.93 9.45 22.76
C ASN A 110 -5.61 10.51 21.69
N ILE A 111 -4.86 10.14 20.64
CA ILE A 111 -4.68 10.96 19.46
C ILE A 111 -5.85 10.67 18.51
N LYS A 112 -6.67 11.69 18.20
CA LYS A 112 -7.90 11.56 17.42
C LYS A 112 -7.71 11.91 15.95
N ASN A 113 -6.83 12.84 15.64
CA ASN A 113 -6.60 13.34 14.29
C ASN A 113 -5.54 12.50 13.58
N ILE A 114 -5.92 11.32 13.10
CA ILE A 114 -5.01 10.35 12.48
C ILE A 114 -5.39 10.15 11.03
N GLY A 115 -4.39 9.97 10.16
CA GLY A 115 -4.54 9.51 8.78
C GLY A 115 -3.44 8.53 8.41
N ALA A 116 -3.64 7.82 7.33
CA ALA A 116 -2.67 6.87 6.80
C ALA A 116 -2.04 7.40 5.51
N ILE A 117 -0.76 7.09 5.28
CA ILE A 117 -0.08 7.38 4.00
C ILE A 117 0.38 6.09 3.36
N HIS A 118 -0.09 5.84 2.17
CA HIS A 118 0.33 4.73 1.34
C HIS A 118 1.48 5.16 0.41
N ARG A 119 2.67 4.58 0.60
CA ARG A 119 3.87 4.87 -0.19
C ARG A 119 4.39 3.67 -0.97
N GLY A 120 3.61 2.58 -1.03
CA GLY A 120 4.00 1.30 -1.58
C GLY A 120 4.86 0.46 -0.63
N PHE A 121 5.09 -0.78 -1.02
CA PHE A 121 5.79 -1.78 -0.21
C PHE A 121 7.04 -2.28 -0.93
N SER A 122 8.05 -2.65 -0.17
CA SER A 122 9.24 -3.31 -0.70
C SER A 122 8.92 -4.78 -0.98
N THR A 123 9.12 -5.22 -2.20
CA THR A 123 8.95 -6.60 -2.62
C THR A 123 10.26 -7.15 -3.14
N TYR A 124 10.43 -8.48 -3.10
CA TYR A 124 11.60 -9.13 -3.66
C TYR A 124 11.62 -9.08 -5.19
N GLU A 125 10.45 -9.16 -5.79
CA GLU A 125 10.28 -9.09 -7.24
C GLU A 125 10.48 -7.65 -7.75
N LYS A 126 11.27 -7.51 -8.83
CA LYS A 126 11.46 -6.22 -9.49
C LYS A 126 10.22 -5.88 -10.30
N THR A 127 9.62 -4.74 -10.02
CA THR A 127 8.50 -4.18 -10.78
C THR A 127 8.92 -2.88 -11.45
N LYS A 128 8.02 -2.26 -12.21
CA LYS A 128 8.24 -0.91 -12.76
C LYS A 128 8.28 0.18 -11.68
N TYR A 129 7.79 -0.12 -10.48
CA TYR A 129 7.74 0.77 -9.33
C TYR A 129 8.97 0.59 -8.42
N ARG A 130 9.35 1.66 -7.72
CA ARG A 130 10.36 1.58 -6.66
C ARG A 130 9.84 0.80 -5.45
N ASN A 131 8.55 1.00 -5.14
CA ASN A 131 7.83 0.27 -4.10
C ASN A 131 6.49 -0.16 -4.67
N ASN A 132 6.20 -1.45 -4.60
CA ASN A 132 5.01 -2.01 -5.23
C ASN A 132 3.72 -1.50 -4.53
N PRO A 133 2.68 -1.11 -5.27
CA PRO A 133 1.47 -0.57 -4.68
C PRO A 133 0.76 -1.51 -3.71
N GLU A 134 0.65 -2.81 -4.02
CA GLU A 134 -0.10 -3.80 -3.22
C GLU A 134 -1.48 -3.24 -2.78
N TRP A 135 -2.26 -2.74 -3.74
CA TRP A 135 -3.54 -2.05 -3.51
C TRP A 135 -4.51 -2.82 -2.60
N GLN A 136 -4.45 -4.15 -2.63
CA GLN A 136 -5.33 -4.96 -1.79
C GLN A 136 -5.12 -4.69 -0.29
N ILE A 137 -3.89 -4.39 0.14
CA ILE A 137 -3.59 -4.07 1.54
C ILE A 137 -4.32 -2.79 1.97
N THR A 138 -4.36 -1.79 1.10
CA THR A 138 -5.06 -0.54 1.42
C THR A 138 -6.58 -0.65 1.31
N ILE A 139 -7.08 -1.47 0.40
CA ILE A 139 -8.51 -1.83 0.34
C ILE A 139 -8.93 -2.53 1.65
N ASP A 140 -8.11 -3.46 2.14
CA ASP A 140 -8.37 -4.13 3.42
C ASP A 140 -8.23 -3.17 4.62
N LEU A 141 -7.33 -2.18 4.56
CA LEU A 141 -7.23 -1.11 5.57
C LEU A 141 -8.52 -0.28 5.60
N GLN A 142 -8.98 0.23 4.45
CA GLN A 142 -10.21 1.02 4.32
C GLN A 142 -11.44 0.22 4.80
N ARG A 143 -11.50 -1.09 4.51
CA ARG A 143 -12.57 -1.96 5.00
C ARG A 143 -12.60 -2.08 6.53
N LYS A 144 -11.43 -2.09 7.19
CA LYS A 144 -11.31 -2.18 8.65
C LYS A 144 -11.47 -0.84 9.36
N LEU A 145 -11.04 0.24 8.72
CA LEU A 145 -11.04 1.60 9.24
C LEU A 145 -11.63 2.56 8.17
N PRO A 146 -12.94 2.51 7.91
CA PRO A 146 -13.57 3.23 6.80
C PRO A 146 -13.48 4.75 6.92
N ASP A 147 -13.39 5.28 8.13
CA ASP A 147 -13.33 6.72 8.41
C ASP A 147 -11.89 7.25 8.52
N LEU A 148 -10.87 6.38 8.32
CA LEU A 148 -9.48 6.79 8.38
C LEU A 148 -9.05 7.46 7.07
N PRO A 149 -8.68 8.75 7.05
CA PRO A 149 -8.18 9.40 5.84
C PRO A 149 -6.96 8.67 5.28
N LEU A 150 -6.99 8.38 3.99
CA LEU A 150 -5.93 7.66 3.28
C LEU A 150 -5.33 8.53 2.18
N ILE A 151 -4.04 8.80 2.31
CA ILE A 151 -3.25 9.65 1.40
C ILE A 151 -2.28 8.78 0.61
N LEU A 152 -2.18 9.01 -0.70
CA LEU A 152 -1.14 8.39 -1.52
C LEU A 152 0.14 9.22 -1.51
N ASP A 153 1.29 8.57 -1.38
CA ASP A 153 2.61 9.11 -1.68
C ASP A 153 3.13 8.49 -2.99
N PRO A 154 2.72 9.02 -4.15
CA PRO A 154 3.05 8.44 -5.44
C PRO A 154 4.52 8.62 -5.79
N SER A 155 5.18 9.66 -5.27
CA SER A 155 6.60 9.94 -5.53
C SER A 155 7.49 8.81 -5.03
N HIS A 156 7.27 8.36 -3.77
CA HIS A 156 8.04 7.26 -3.19
C HIS A 156 7.61 5.89 -3.75
N MET A 157 6.36 5.75 -4.17
CA MET A 157 5.85 4.53 -4.79
C MET A 157 6.47 4.36 -6.19
N ALA A 158 6.39 5.37 -7.02
CA ALA A 158 6.90 5.35 -8.39
C ALA A 158 8.44 5.28 -8.45
N GLY A 159 9.12 6.15 -7.70
CA GLY A 159 10.56 6.38 -7.81
C GLY A 159 11.00 7.06 -9.11
N ARG A 160 10.05 7.45 -9.98
CA ARG A 160 10.23 8.11 -11.27
C ARG A 160 8.99 8.93 -11.63
N ARG A 161 9.18 10.03 -12.37
CA ARG A 161 8.15 11.06 -12.61
C ARG A 161 6.98 10.60 -13.48
N ASP A 162 7.26 9.80 -14.50
CA ASP A 162 6.31 9.39 -15.53
C ASP A 162 5.19 8.45 -15.03
N LEU A 163 5.35 7.85 -13.86
CA LEU A 163 4.34 6.97 -13.27
C LEU A 163 3.44 7.69 -12.24
N ILE A 164 3.74 8.94 -11.88
CA ILE A 164 3.02 9.65 -10.80
C ILE A 164 1.56 9.88 -11.15
N PHE A 165 1.27 10.30 -12.38
CA PHE A 165 -0.10 10.56 -12.82
C PHE A 165 -1.00 9.33 -12.72
N ASP A 166 -0.57 8.21 -13.27
CA ASP A 166 -1.34 6.97 -13.27
C ASP A 166 -1.60 6.46 -11.84
N LEU A 167 -0.60 6.56 -10.97
CA LEU A 167 -0.76 6.21 -9.56
C LEU A 167 -1.78 7.11 -8.85
N CYS A 168 -1.73 8.42 -9.10
CA CYS A 168 -2.70 9.37 -8.54
C CYS A 168 -4.11 9.08 -9.04
N GLN A 169 -4.29 8.81 -10.34
CA GLN A 169 -5.60 8.50 -10.90
C GLN A 169 -6.14 7.17 -10.31
N THR A 170 -5.31 6.14 -10.23
CA THR A 170 -5.69 4.87 -9.62
C THR A 170 -6.13 5.05 -8.16
N ALA A 171 -5.41 5.86 -7.40
CA ALA A 171 -5.76 6.12 -6.00
C ALA A 171 -7.11 6.84 -5.87
N LEU A 172 -7.39 7.85 -6.71
CA LEU A 172 -8.72 8.50 -6.74
C LEU A 172 -9.83 7.49 -7.06
N ASP A 173 -9.58 6.59 -8.00
CA ASP A 173 -10.54 5.54 -8.38
C ASP A 173 -10.72 4.47 -7.28
N LEU A 174 -9.80 4.42 -6.30
CA LEU A 174 -9.85 3.61 -5.09
C LEU A 174 -10.28 4.41 -3.84
N ASN A 175 -10.86 5.59 -4.02
CA ASN A 175 -11.39 6.46 -2.96
C ASN A 175 -10.34 6.93 -1.94
N TYR A 176 -9.14 7.32 -2.41
CA TYR A 176 -8.17 8.00 -1.56
C TYR A 176 -8.55 9.47 -1.39
N ASP A 177 -8.26 10.01 -0.20
CA ASP A 177 -8.63 11.38 0.19
C ASP A 177 -7.65 12.45 -0.29
N GLY A 178 -6.44 12.07 -0.69
CA GLY A 178 -5.44 13.03 -1.13
C GLY A 178 -4.07 12.47 -1.48
N PHE A 179 -3.13 13.39 -1.69
CA PHE A 179 -1.78 13.06 -2.16
C PHE A 179 -0.70 13.76 -1.34
N MET A 180 0.44 13.10 -1.21
CA MET A 180 1.70 13.66 -0.74
C MET A 180 2.73 13.56 -1.86
N ILE A 181 2.90 14.62 -2.67
CA ILE A 181 3.74 14.63 -3.86
C ILE A 181 5.00 15.47 -3.62
N GLU A 182 6.16 14.93 -3.96
CA GLU A 182 7.42 15.66 -3.88
C GLU A 182 7.58 16.62 -5.07
N THR A 183 7.73 17.91 -4.74
CA THR A 183 7.93 18.99 -5.71
C THR A 183 9.20 19.77 -5.43
N HIS A 184 9.87 20.20 -6.50
CA HIS A 184 11.07 21.04 -6.43
C HIS A 184 11.10 21.99 -7.64
N ASN A 185 11.59 23.21 -7.46
CA ASN A 185 11.71 24.19 -8.57
C ASN A 185 12.71 23.74 -9.64
N ASP A 186 13.72 22.98 -9.25
CA ASP A 186 14.72 22.36 -10.13
C ASP A 186 14.97 20.91 -9.69
N PRO A 187 14.09 19.97 -10.10
CA PRO A 187 14.13 18.60 -9.59
C PRO A 187 15.42 17.84 -9.88
N ASP A 188 16.11 18.15 -11.00
CA ASP A 188 17.33 17.42 -11.39
C ASP A 188 18.51 17.76 -10.48
N ASN A 189 18.51 18.96 -9.89
CA ASN A 189 19.51 19.41 -8.91
C ASN A 189 19.04 19.29 -7.45
N ALA A 190 17.93 18.58 -7.18
CA ALA A 190 17.46 18.36 -5.82
C ALA A 190 18.48 17.55 -5.01
N TRP A 191 18.71 17.92 -3.75
CA TRP A 191 19.67 17.28 -2.85
C TRP A 191 19.35 15.82 -2.55
N SER A 192 18.12 15.40 -2.79
CA SER A 192 17.70 14.02 -2.62
C SER A 192 16.53 13.67 -3.52
N ASP A 193 16.41 12.39 -3.86
CA ASP A 193 15.25 11.82 -4.54
C ASP A 193 14.88 12.55 -5.88
N SER A 194 15.87 13.11 -6.57
CA SER A 194 15.73 13.96 -7.77
C SER A 194 14.86 13.31 -8.87
N LYS A 195 14.98 11.99 -9.08
CA LYS A 195 14.29 11.26 -10.16
C LYS A 195 12.76 11.20 -9.99
N GLN A 196 12.24 11.39 -8.78
CA GLN A 196 10.81 11.27 -8.47
C GLN A 196 10.13 12.61 -8.19
N GLN A 197 10.89 13.70 -8.06
CA GLN A 197 10.33 15.02 -7.82
C GLN A 197 9.84 15.66 -9.13
N ILE A 198 8.74 16.38 -9.09
CA ILE A 198 8.18 17.12 -10.22
C ILE A 198 8.26 18.64 -9.96
N THR A 199 8.15 19.44 -11.02
CA THR A 199 8.09 20.91 -10.85
C THR A 199 6.72 21.35 -10.34
N PRO A 200 6.59 22.56 -9.74
CA PRO A 200 5.29 23.13 -9.38
C PRO A 200 4.33 23.23 -10.57
N ASP A 201 4.80 23.57 -11.75
CA ASP A 201 3.99 23.60 -12.97
C ASP A 201 3.48 22.22 -13.36
N SER A 202 4.36 21.20 -13.29
CA SER A 202 3.93 19.81 -13.52
C SER A 202 2.92 19.34 -12.49
N LEU A 203 3.05 19.75 -11.21
CA LEU A 203 2.05 19.45 -10.19
C LEU A 203 0.71 20.10 -10.53
N LYS A 204 0.72 21.36 -10.96
CA LYS A 204 -0.51 22.07 -11.39
C LYS A 204 -1.18 21.36 -12.56
N GLN A 205 -0.44 20.99 -13.59
CA GLN A 205 -0.96 20.24 -14.73
C GLN A 205 -1.51 18.87 -14.31
N LEU A 206 -0.78 18.15 -13.44
CA LEU A 206 -1.22 16.86 -12.91
C LEU A 206 -2.58 17.00 -12.23
N THR A 207 -2.72 17.95 -11.30
CA THR A 207 -3.96 18.15 -10.54
C THR A 207 -5.14 18.58 -11.41
N GLN A 208 -4.90 19.34 -12.48
CA GLN A 208 -5.93 19.76 -13.43
C GLN A 208 -6.42 18.61 -14.34
N ASN A 209 -5.57 17.63 -14.60
CA ASN A 209 -5.90 16.52 -15.50
C ASN A 209 -6.49 15.30 -14.77
N LEU A 210 -6.39 15.24 -13.43
CA LEU A 210 -6.99 14.17 -12.65
C LEU A 210 -8.52 14.23 -12.71
N LYS A 211 -9.12 13.05 -12.89
CA LYS A 211 -10.58 12.90 -12.93
C LYS A 211 -11.08 12.41 -11.58
N VAL A 212 -11.73 13.29 -10.84
CA VAL A 212 -12.44 12.92 -9.61
C VAL A 212 -13.77 12.26 -10.00
N ARG A 213 -13.93 11.00 -9.64
CA ARG A 213 -15.18 10.24 -9.86
C ARG A 213 -16.00 10.22 -8.57
N ARG A 214 -17.31 10.09 -8.73
CA ARG A 214 -18.20 9.89 -7.58
C ARG A 214 -18.09 8.46 -7.10
N ALA A 215 -18.12 8.26 -5.78
CA ALA A 215 -18.13 6.93 -5.19
C ALA A 215 -19.41 6.15 -5.50
N THR A 216 -20.53 6.84 -5.65
CA THR A 216 -21.84 6.27 -5.95
C THR A 216 -22.55 7.10 -7.02
N ASN A 217 -23.53 6.50 -7.66
CA ASN A 217 -24.50 7.17 -8.52
C ASN A 217 -25.89 6.68 -8.11
N ASP A 218 -26.81 7.63 -7.87
CA ASP A 218 -28.17 7.35 -7.40
C ASP A 218 -29.19 7.25 -8.56
N ASP A 219 -28.72 7.19 -9.81
CA ASP A 219 -29.55 6.96 -10.98
C ASP A 219 -30.09 5.53 -11.00
N ASP A 220 -31.43 5.38 -11.02
CA ASP A 220 -32.11 4.09 -10.92
C ASP A 220 -31.71 3.12 -12.05
N PHE A 221 -31.60 3.61 -13.28
CA PHE A 221 -31.20 2.79 -14.43
C PHE A 221 -29.75 2.30 -14.30
N TYR A 222 -28.87 3.18 -13.81
CA TYR A 222 -27.48 2.81 -13.52
C TYR A 222 -27.43 1.72 -12.44
N LEU A 223 -28.15 1.89 -11.34
CA LEU A 223 -28.18 0.94 -10.21
C LEU A 223 -28.74 -0.41 -10.65
N GLU A 224 -29.84 -0.43 -11.41
CA GLU A 224 -30.44 -1.67 -11.93
C GLU A 224 -29.46 -2.41 -12.86
N THR A 225 -28.84 -1.68 -13.79
CA THR A 225 -27.86 -2.23 -14.74
C THR A 225 -26.65 -2.79 -13.98
N LEU A 226 -26.11 -2.05 -13.02
CA LEU A 226 -24.95 -2.48 -12.21
C LEU A 226 -25.27 -3.73 -11.40
N ASN A 227 -26.45 -3.79 -10.77
CA ASN A 227 -26.88 -4.94 -9.99
C ASN A 227 -27.07 -6.18 -10.87
N GLY A 228 -27.62 -6.01 -12.08
CA GLY A 228 -27.73 -7.08 -13.07
C GLY A 228 -26.35 -7.66 -13.47
N LEU A 229 -25.36 -6.79 -13.68
CA LEU A 229 -23.98 -7.23 -13.98
C LEU A 229 -23.32 -7.92 -12.78
N ARG A 230 -23.51 -7.40 -11.56
CA ARG A 230 -23.02 -8.03 -10.32
C ARG A 230 -23.61 -9.43 -10.13
N ALA A 231 -24.90 -9.60 -10.36
CA ALA A 231 -25.55 -10.92 -10.29
C ALA A 231 -24.95 -11.93 -11.30
N GLN A 232 -24.51 -11.47 -12.47
CA GLN A 232 -23.80 -12.33 -13.43
C GLN A 232 -22.42 -12.74 -12.89
N ILE A 233 -21.69 -11.82 -12.26
CA ILE A 233 -20.41 -12.14 -11.58
C ILE A 233 -20.63 -13.18 -10.49
N ASP A 234 -21.65 -13.00 -9.63
CA ASP A 234 -21.96 -13.95 -8.55
C ASP A 234 -22.22 -15.37 -9.08
N VAL A 235 -22.88 -15.49 -10.23
CA VAL A 235 -23.08 -16.80 -10.90
C VAL A 235 -21.75 -17.40 -11.34
N HIS A 236 -20.82 -16.61 -11.86
CA HIS A 236 -19.50 -17.10 -12.27
C HIS A 236 -18.65 -17.48 -11.05
N ASP A 237 -18.67 -16.69 -10.00
CA ASP A 237 -17.94 -16.95 -8.75
C ASP A 237 -18.41 -18.25 -8.09
N ASN A 238 -19.73 -18.48 -8.05
CA ASN A 238 -20.30 -19.74 -7.57
C ASN A 238 -19.85 -20.94 -8.39
N LYS A 239 -19.81 -20.83 -9.73
CA LYS A 239 -19.29 -21.90 -10.60
C LYS A 239 -17.78 -22.16 -10.34
N LEU A 240 -17.01 -21.08 -10.15
CA LEU A 240 -15.57 -21.19 -9.85
C LEU A 240 -15.33 -21.94 -8.54
N ILE A 241 -16.01 -21.57 -7.46
CA ILE A 241 -15.89 -22.24 -6.15
C ILE A 241 -16.30 -23.70 -6.23
N ASN A 242 -17.41 -24.01 -6.90
CA ASN A 242 -17.86 -25.40 -7.10
C ASN A 242 -16.82 -26.23 -7.88
N THR A 243 -16.24 -25.65 -8.94
CA THR A 243 -15.20 -26.30 -9.75
C THR A 243 -13.93 -26.55 -8.93
N LEU A 244 -13.50 -25.59 -8.11
CA LEU A 244 -12.38 -25.75 -7.19
C LEU A 244 -12.64 -26.84 -6.14
N GLY A 245 -13.83 -26.87 -5.56
CA GLY A 245 -14.23 -27.92 -4.61
C GLY A 245 -14.18 -29.33 -5.26
N ASN A 246 -14.69 -29.48 -6.47
CA ASN A 246 -14.62 -30.73 -7.19
C ASN A 246 -13.17 -31.13 -7.54
N ARG A 247 -12.34 -30.15 -7.90
CA ARG A 247 -10.90 -30.37 -8.14
C ARG A 247 -10.18 -30.87 -6.88
N MET A 248 -10.52 -30.35 -5.69
CA MET A 248 -9.92 -30.80 -4.43
C MET A 248 -10.33 -32.23 -4.09
N LYS A 249 -11.58 -32.64 -4.35
CA LYS A 249 -11.99 -34.05 -4.22
C LYS A 249 -11.17 -35.00 -5.11
N VAL A 250 -10.77 -34.54 -6.30
CA VAL A 250 -9.86 -35.33 -7.19
C VAL A 250 -8.45 -35.36 -6.61
N ALA A 251 -7.96 -34.22 -6.05
CA ALA A 251 -6.65 -34.17 -5.39
C ALA A 251 -6.58 -35.14 -4.20
N GLU A 252 -7.65 -35.28 -3.41
CA GLU A 252 -7.76 -36.26 -2.32
C GLU A 252 -7.65 -37.70 -2.82
N LYS A 253 -8.35 -38.04 -3.92
CA LYS A 253 -8.24 -39.37 -4.56
C LYS A 253 -6.82 -39.67 -5.04
N ILE A 254 -6.13 -38.65 -5.58
CA ILE A 254 -4.70 -38.74 -5.95
C ILE A 254 -3.86 -38.99 -4.69
N GLY A 255 -4.14 -38.29 -3.59
CA GLY A 255 -3.46 -38.48 -2.30
C GLY A 255 -3.59 -39.91 -1.78
N LEU A 256 -4.79 -40.50 -1.81
CA LEU A 256 -5.03 -41.90 -1.44
C LEU A 256 -4.23 -42.86 -2.32
N LEU A 257 -4.21 -42.65 -3.65
CA LEU A 257 -3.44 -43.46 -4.58
C LEU A 257 -1.94 -43.40 -4.29
N LYS A 258 -1.41 -42.20 -4.02
CA LYS A 258 0.00 -41.98 -3.67
C LYS A 258 0.35 -42.64 -2.33
N LYS A 259 -0.50 -42.51 -1.30
CA LYS A 259 -0.34 -43.15 0.01
C LYS A 259 -0.21 -44.68 -0.18
N LYS A 260 -1.14 -45.27 -0.93
CA LYS A 260 -1.16 -46.72 -1.18
C LYS A 260 0.10 -47.20 -1.88
N ASN A 261 0.72 -46.39 -2.74
CA ASN A 261 1.89 -46.78 -3.56
C ASN A 261 3.20 -46.18 -3.04
N ASN A 262 3.20 -45.59 -1.86
CA ASN A 262 4.38 -44.93 -1.26
C ASN A 262 5.05 -43.89 -2.18
N VAL A 263 4.26 -43.05 -2.85
CA VAL A 263 4.72 -42.05 -3.83
C VAL A 263 4.63 -40.65 -3.20
N ALA A 264 5.66 -39.82 -3.39
CA ALA A 264 5.71 -38.47 -2.90
C ALA A 264 4.58 -37.58 -3.47
N ILE A 265 4.08 -36.63 -2.67
CA ILE A 265 3.01 -35.70 -3.06
C ILE A 265 3.44 -34.84 -4.24
N PHE A 266 4.60 -34.19 -4.12
CA PHE A 266 5.07 -33.23 -5.11
C PHE A 266 5.72 -33.93 -6.31
N GLN A 267 5.29 -33.56 -7.51
CA GLN A 267 5.80 -34.04 -8.79
C GLN A 267 6.12 -32.83 -9.68
N SER A 268 7.37 -32.39 -9.69
CA SER A 268 7.84 -31.16 -10.36
C SER A 268 7.52 -31.14 -11.87
N LYS A 269 7.69 -32.26 -12.55
CA LYS A 269 7.37 -32.36 -14.02
C LYS A 269 5.90 -32.02 -14.29
N ARG A 270 4.99 -32.61 -13.52
CA ARG A 270 3.55 -32.37 -13.68
C ARG A 270 3.16 -30.93 -13.35
N TRP A 271 3.79 -30.32 -12.36
CA TRP A 271 3.57 -28.93 -12.01
C TRP A 271 3.97 -27.97 -13.14
N ASN A 272 5.13 -28.20 -13.75
CA ASN A 272 5.60 -27.40 -14.88
C ASN A 272 4.67 -27.53 -16.11
N GLU A 273 4.17 -28.73 -16.40
CA GLU A 273 3.18 -28.95 -17.46
C GLU A 273 1.88 -28.18 -17.22
N ILE A 274 1.36 -28.20 -15.99
CA ILE A 274 0.15 -27.45 -15.62
C ILE A 274 0.37 -25.95 -15.83
N LEU A 275 1.46 -25.40 -15.30
CA LEU A 275 1.74 -23.96 -15.43
C LEU A 275 1.87 -23.54 -16.91
N ALA A 276 2.61 -24.28 -17.71
CA ALA A 276 2.79 -23.95 -19.12
C ALA A 276 1.45 -23.93 -19.88
N ASN A 277 0.60 -24.92 -19.66
CA ASN A 277 -0.71 -24.98 -20.31
C ASN A 277 -1.63 -23.84 -19.83
N MET A 278 -1.66 -23.54 -18.53
CA MET A 278 -2.52 -22.52 -18.00
C MET A 278 -2.08 -21.10 -18.37
N LEU A 279 -0.81 -20.87 -18.60
CA LEU A 279 -0.31 -19.61 -19.13
C LEU A 279 -0.80 -19.38 -20.57
N LEU A 280 -0.72 -20.39 -21.42
CA LEU A 280 -1.23 -20.30 -22.79
C LEU A 280 -2.75 -20.07 -22.83
N GLU A 281 -3.52 -20.84 -22.06
CA GLU A 281 -4.97 -20.66 -21.98
C GLU A 281 -5.37 -19.32 -21.36
N GLY A 282 -4.58 -18.81 -20.40
CA GLY A 282 -4.79 -17.52 -19.78
C GLY A 282 -4.60 -16.37 -20.77
N GLU A 283 -3.56 -16.43 -21.59
CA GLU A 283 -3.30 -15.45 -22.64
C GLU A 283 -4.46 -15.37 -23.66
N GLU A 284 -4.97 -16.50 -24.13
CA GLU A 284 -6.13 -16.54 -25.01
C GLU A 284 -7.37 -15.88 -24.41
N LYS A 285 -7.52 -15.95 -23.08
CA LYS A 285 -8.63 -15.35 -22.32
C LYS A 285 -8.33 -13.93 -21.84
N LYS A 286 -7.21 -13.32 -22.26
CA LYS A 286 -6.76 -11.98 -21.87
C LYS A 286 -6.53 -11.83 -20.36
N LEU A 287 -6.13 -12.89 -19.68
CA LEU A 287 -5.71 -12.89 -18.30
C LEU A 287 -4.20 -12.66 -18.23
N SER A 288 -3.74 -11.81 -17.29
CA SER A 288 -2.32 -11.54 -17.18
C SER A 288 -1.54 -12.77 -16.68
N GLU A 289 -0.30 -12.92 -17.15
CA GLU A 289 0.61 -13.96 -16.72
C GLU A 289 0.79 -13.97 -15.19
N GLU A 290 0.96 -12.78 -14.59
CA GLU A 290 1.09 -12.61 -13.14
C GLU A 290 -0.12 -13.18 -12.39
N PHE A 291 -1.34 -12.88 -12.86
CA PHE A 291 -2.56 -13.42 -12.27
C PHE A 291 -2.61 -14.94 -12.36
N ILE A 292 -2.35 -15.51 -13.53
CA ILE A 292 -2.36 -16.97 -13.74
C ILE A 292 -1.34 -17.65 -12.83
N LEU A 293 -0.12 -17.13 -12.75
CA LEU A 293 0.91 -17.69 -11.87
C LEU A 293 0.50 -17.67 -10.40
N LYS A 294 0.00 -16.54 -9.88
CA LYS A 294 -0.45 -16.42 -8.48
C LYS A 294 -1.62 -17.36 -8.20
N PHE A 295 -2.61 -17.38 -9.08
CA PHE A 295 -3.82 -18.19 -8.93
C PHE A 295 -3.50 -19.70 -8.91
N PHE A 296 -2.74 -20.19 -9.88
CA PHE A 296 -2.40 -21.60 -9.94
C PHE A 296 -1.40 -22.05 -8.87
N LYS A 297 -0.50 -21.17 -8.40
CA LYS A 297 0.32 -21.43 -7.21
C LYS A 297 -0.56 -21.65 -5.96
N ALA A 298 -1.57 -20.80 -5.75
CA ALA A 298 -2.51 -20.95 -4.63
C ALA A 298 -3.32 -22.26 -4.73
N ILE A 299 -3.87 -22.56 -5.89
CA ILE A 299 -4.60 -23.81 -6.14
C ILE A 299 -3.71 -25.05 -5.95
N HIS A 300 -2.45 -24.98 -6.37
CA HIS A 300 -1.50 -26.09 -6.21
C HIS A 300 -1.16 -26.31 -4.73
N GLN A 301 -0.91 -25.24 -3.98
CA GLN A 301 -0.67 -25.34 -2.55
C GLN A 301 -1.87 -25.96 -1.83
N GLU A 302 -3.09 -25.57 -2.15
CA GLU A 302 -4.30 -26.14 -1.57
C GLU A 302 -4.44 -27.63 -1.93
N SER A 303 -4.09 -28.03 -3.14
CA SER A 303 -4.07 -29.43 -3.55
C SER A 303 -3.03 -30.26 -2.77
N ILE A 304 -1.89 -29.69 -2.42
CA ILE A 304 -0.89 -30.30 -1.55
C ILE A 304 -1.46 -30.47 -0.15
N ASN A 305 -2.09 -29.45 0.42
CA ASN A 305 -2.70 -29.47 1.75
C ASN A 305 -3.73 -30.60 1.87
N HIS A 306 -4.61 -30.73 0.86
CA HIS A 306 -5.60 -31.81 0.81
C HIS A 306 -4.94 -33.19 0.74
N GLN A 307 -3.92 -33.39 -0.07
CA GLN A 307 -3.20 -34.66 -0.16
C GLN A 307 -2.45 -34.99 1.13
N GLU A 308 -1.80 -34.00 1.77
CA GLU A 308 -1.15 -34.16 3.08
C GLU A 308 -2.11 -34.61 4.15
N ASN A 309 -3.29 -33.98 4.22
CA ASN A 309 -4.32 -34.33 5.19
C ASN A 309 -4.80 -35.79 5.03
N ILE A 310 -4.84 -36.29 3.80
CA ILE A 310 -5.17 -37.69 3.50
C ILE A 310 -4.02 -38.64 3.93
N ILE A 311 -2.77 -38.25 3.67
CA ILE A 311 -1.63 -39.10 4.01
C ILE A 311 -1.42 -39.17 5.53
N LYS A 312 -1.66 -38.07 6.26
CA LYS A 312 -1.52 -37.99 7.73
C LYS A 312 -2.67 -38.65 8.50
N LYS A 313 -3.80 -38.93 7.88
CA LYS A 313 -4.88 -39.71 8.50
C LYS A 313 -4.49 -41.19 8.43
N ASP A 314 -4.35 -41.83 9.61
CA ASP A 314 -4.08 -43.25 9.77
C ASP A 314 -5.21 -44.15 9.22
#